data_e734ed6efaa9eca3de3ea4c6960f3137
#
_entry.id   e734ed6efaa9eca3de3ea4c6960f3137
#
_cell.length_a   1.000
_cell.length_b   1.000
_cell.length_c   1.000
_cell.angle_alpha   90.00
_cell.angle_beta   90.00
_cell.angle_gamma   90.00
#
_symmetry.space_group_name_H-M   'P 1'
#
loop_
_entity.id
_entity.type
_entity.pdbx_description
1 polymer ?
#
loop_
_entity_poly.entity_id
_entity_poly.type
_entity_poly.pdbx_seq_one_letter_code
_entity_poly.pdbx_strand_id
1 'polypeptide(L)'
;MFETKRRTNLSEQAYNQIKDAICAGRIAPGDILSESRLAEDLGMSRTPVREALRSLASEGFLEIKNGVGAYVKPLSSKDMENLYEIRCLLEMQAIKTSIYRITDQEIDNMERRFQAVYDACERGEHPEHGEFSTLDWDLHCMLVDHCTNPYIKSIVASNDSNLRRYLNLSAEALNNVKESVRQHLEILKVLRTRDLDKLTEVLKTHLDWSENFLRI
;
A
#
# COMPACT_ATOMS: atom_id res chain seq x y z
N MET A 1 14.28 -12.96 -35.09
CA MET A 1 14.57 -13.47 -33.77
C MET A 1 15.48 -12.45 -33.12
N PHE A 2 14.94 -11.58 -32.25
CA PHE A 2 15.70 -10.51 -31.65
C PHE A 2 16.14 -10.95 -30.25
N GLU A 3 17.44 -11.16 -30.04
CA GLU A 3 18.02 -11.32 -28.71
C GLU A 3 18.04 -9.95 -28.02
N THR A 4 17.09 -9.71 -27.14
CA THR A 4 17.12 -8.55 -26.25
C THR A 4 18.06 -8.87 -25.08
N LYS A 5 19.31 -8.38 -25.14
CA LYS A 5 20.10 -8.18 -23.92
C LYS A 5 19.22 -7.43 -22.91
N ARG A 6 18.99 -8.00 -21.71
CA ARG A 6 18.45 -7.30 -20.56
C ARG A 6 19.35 -6.10 -20.25
N ARG A 7 19.11 -4.98 -20.90
CA ARG A 7 19.54 -3.68 -20.37
C ARG A 7 18.71 -3.51 -19.10
N THR A 8 19.36 -3.42 -17.96
CA THR A 8 18.71 -2.89 -16.74
C THR A 8 18.01 -1.61 -17.15
N ASN A 9 16.69 -1.61 -17.12
CA ASN A 9 15.92 -0.47 -17.58
C ASN A 9 16.08 0.63 -16.52
N LEU A 10 17.01 1.57 -16.76
CA LEU A 10 17.27 2.67 -15.83
C LEU A 10 16.03 3.52 -15.57
N SER A 11 15.12 3.60 -16.52
CA SER A 11 13.83 4.28 -16.33
C SER A 11 12.97 3.55 -15.33
N GLU A 12 12.95 2.22 -15.34
CA GLU A 12 12.24 1.39 -14.39
C GLU A 12 12.85 1.47 -12.98
N GLN A 13 14.18 1.49 -12.90
CA GLN A 13 14.88 1.69 -11.62
C GLN A 13 14.57 3.07 -11.02
N ALA A 14 14.64 4.13 -11.82
CA ALA A 14 14.30 5.48 -11.40
C ALA A 14 12.83 5.56 -10.96
N TYR A 15 11.92 4.96 -11.74
CA TYR A 15 10.50 4.89 -11.43
C TYR A 15 10.26 4.22 -10.06
N ASN A 16 10.81 3.04 -9.83
CA ASN A 16 10.61 2.30 -8.57
C ASN A 16 11.16 3.08 -7.38
N GLN A 17 12.37 3.63 -7.47
CA GLN A 17 12.98 4.36 -6.36
C GLN A 17 12.21 5.65 -6.00
N ILE A 18 11.75 6.40 -7.01
CA ILE A 18 10.96 7.62 -6.79
C ILE A 18 9.58 7.25 -6.23
N LYS A 19 8.93 6.23 -6.79
CA LYS A 19 7.64 5.72 -6.32
C LYS A 19 7.69 5.29 -4.86
N ASP A 20 8.70 4.49 -4.49
CA ASP A 20 8.91 4.03 -3.11
C ASP A 20 9.17 5.20 -2.16
N ALA A 21 9.89 6.22 -2.60
CA ALA A 21 10.13 7.41 -1.79
C ALA A 21 8.86 8.24 -1.55
N ILE A 22 7.98 8.33 -2.55
CA ILE A 22 6.66 8.99 -2.43
C ILE A 22 5.74 8.17 -1.52
N CYS A 23 5.66 6.85 -1.73
CA CYS A 23 4.81 5.96 -0.93
C CYS A 23 5.25 5.89 0.52
N ALA A 24 6.56 5.95 0.79
CA ALA A 24 7.12 5.98 2.14
C ALA A 24 7.11 7.38 2.80
N GLY A 25 6.50 8.40 2.16
CA GLY A 25 6.45 9.77 2.69
C GLY A 25 7.80 10.51 2.70
N ARG A 26 8.90 9.92 2.19
CA ARG A 26 10.20 10.60 2.10
C ARG A 26 10.20 11.76 1.11
N ILE A 27 9.32 11.70 0.13
CA ILE A 27 8.97 12.81 -0.76
C ILE A 27 7.51 13.17 -0.45
N ALA A 28 7.31 14.34 0.11
CA ALA A 28 6.02 14.76 0.63
C ALA A 28 5.06 15.25 -0.47
N PRO A 29 3.74 15.21 -0.23
CA PRO A 29 2.77 15.89 -1.09
C PRO A 29 3.11 17.37 -1.25
N GLY A 30 3.12 17.87 -2.50
CA GLY A 30 3.49 19.25 -2.83
C GLY A 30 4.97 19.47 -3.11
N ASP A 31 5.85 18.52 -2.81
CA ASP A 31 7.27 18.63 -3.14
C ASP A 31 7.48 18.72 -4.65
N ILE A 32 8.42 19.61 -5.04
CA ILE A 32 8.81 19.81 -6.43
C ILE A 32 10.00 18.91 -6.76
N LEU A 33 9.84 18.08 -7.77
CA LEU A 33 10.85 17.15 -8.26
C LEU A 33 11.59 17.74 -9.45
N SER A 34 12.89 18.01 -9.26
CA SER A 34 13.77 18.45 -10.33
C SER A 34 14.42 17.25 -11.04
N GLU A 35 14.23 17.14 -12.38
CA GLU A 35 14.89 16.10 -13.19
C GLU A 35 16.41 16.10 -12.98
N SER A 36 17.03 17.27 -12.83
CA SER A 36 18.49 17.41 -12.67
C SER A 36 18.97 16.86 -11.34
N ARG A 37 18.27 17.24 -10.25
CA ARG A 37 18.62 16.83 -8.89
C ARG A 37 18.39 15.32 -8.72
N LEU A 38 17.26 14.82 -9.18
CA LEU A 38 16.99 13.38 -9.13
C LEU A 38 17.98 12.55 -9.96
N ALA A 39 18.41 13.07 -11.11
CA ALA A 39 19.44 12.40 -11.93
C ALA A 39 20.79 12.33 -11.18
N GLU A 40 21.16 13.37 -10.47
CA GLU A 40 22.35 13.41 -9.61
C GLU A 40 22.21 12.44 -8.43
N ASP A 41 21.11 12.52 -7.67
CA ASP A 41 20.84 11.68 -6.50
C ASP A 41 20.79 10.17 -6.85
N LEU A 42 20.28 9.84 -8.03
CA LEU A 42 20.16 8.46 -8.52
C LEU A 42 21.39 7.97 -9.30
N GLY A 43 22.37 8.84 -9.56
CA GLY A 43 23.56 8.51 -10.36
C GLY A 43 23.21 8.16 -11.82
N MET A 44 22.17 8.78 -12.38
CA MET A 44 21.64 8.50 -13.72
C MET A 44 21.66 9.75 -14.61
N SER A 45 21.48 9.57 -15.94
CA SER A 45 21.21 10.69 -16.84
C SER A 45 19.76 11.18 -16.68
N ARG A 46 19.46 12.39 -17.18
CA ARG A 46 18.11 12.99 -17.09
C ARG A 46 17.04 12.23 -17.87
N THR A 47 17.42 11.53 -18.93
CA THR A 47 16.46 10.83 -19.81
C THR A 47 15.66 9.76 -19.08
N PRO A 48 16.26 8.75 -18.41
CA PRO A 48 15.51 7.75 -17.66
C PRO A 48 14.69 8.36 -16.52
N VAL A 49 15.18 9.41 -15.87
CA VAL A 49 14.44 10.11 -14.79
C VAL A 49 13.19 10.80 -15.37
N ARG A 50 13.31 11.48 -16.51
CA ARG A 50 12.17 12.10 -17.19
C ARG A 50 11.10 11.09 -17.59
N GLU A 51 11.50 9.93 -18.10
CA GLU A 51 10.59 8.84 -18.44
C GLU A 51 9.87 8.32 -17.17
N ALA A 52 10.61 8.11 -16.08
CA ALA A 52 10.05 7.72 -14.79
C ALA A 52 9.03 8.73 -14.28
N LEU A 53 9.36 10.03 -14.29
CA LEU A 53 8.44 11.10 -13.85
C LEU A 53 7.17 11.17 -14.72
N ARG A 54 7.28 10.94 -16.03
CA ARG A 54 6.12 10.86 -16.92
C ARG A 54 5.22 9.66 -16.59
N SER A 55 5.80 8.50 -16.31
CA SER A 55 5.06 7.31 -15.90
C SER A 55 4.33 7.57 -14.58
N LEU A 56 5.01 8.12 -13.58
CA LEU A 56 4.40 8.49 -12.30
C LEU A 56 3.29 9.54 -12.45
N ALA A 57 3.44 10.47 -13.38
CA ALA A 57 2.40 11.46 -13.68
C ALA A 57 1.18 10.81 -14.36
N SER A 58 1.38 9.85 -15.28
CA SER A 58 0.28 9.10 -15.90
C SER A 58 -0.49 8.22 -14.92
N GLU A 59 0.16 7.78 -13.82
CA GLU A 59 -0.46 7.05 -12.72
C GLU A 59 -1.07 7.94 -11.63
N GLY A 60 -0.98 9.28 -11.79
CA GLY A 60 -1.58 10.23 -10.87
C GLY A 60 -0.76 10.55 -9.61
N PHE A 61 0.49 10.07 -9.50
CA PHE A 61 1.38 10.42 -8.39
C PHE A 61 1.91 11.83 -8.47
N LEU A 62 2.13 12.30 -9.71
CA LEU A 62 2.72 13.60 -9.99
C LEU A 62 1.80 14.42 -10.89
N GLU A 63 1.93 15.73 -10.80
CA GLU A 63 1.43 16.68 -11.79
C GLU A 63 2.63 17.40 -12.42
N ILE A 64 2.69 17.42 -13.76
CA ILE A 64 3.75 18.11 -14.49
C ILE A 64 3.25 19.49 -14.87
N LYS A 65 3.88 20.54 -14.34
CA LYS A 65 3.62 21.94 -14.72
C LYS A 65 4.74 22.47 -15.62
N ASN A 66 4.37 22.92 -16.82
CA ASN A 66 5.32 23.48 -17.77
C ASN A 66 6.09 24.66 -17.14
N GLY A 67 7.42 24.60 -17.21
CA GLY A 67 8.32 25.63 -16.67
C GLY A 67 8.59 25.53 -15.16
N VAL A 68 7.90 24.68 -14.42
CA VAL A 68 8.10 24.50 -12.96
C VAL A 68 8.74 23.15 -12.64
N GLY A 69 8.29 22.07 -13.29
CA GLY A 69 8.74 20.70 -13.03
C GLY A 69 7.58 19.78 -12.68
N ALA A 70 7.90 18.62 -12.12
CA ALA A 70 6.94 17.69 -11.57
C ALA A 70 6.77 17.94 -10.06
N TYR A 71 5.55 17.88 -9.55
CA TYR A 71 5.30 17.94 -8.11
C TYR A 71 4.40 16.81 -7.66
N VAL A 72 4.61 16.38 -6.43
CA VAL A 72 3.83 15.26 -5.84
C VAL A 72 2.40 15.74 -5.61
N LYS A 73 1.47 15.08 -6.31
CA LYS A 73 0.03 15.40 -6.18
C LYS A 73 -0.45 15.01 -4.78
N PRO A 74 -1.07 15.92 -4.00
CA PRO A 74 -1.72 15.52 -2.76
C PRO A 74 -2.87 14.56 -3.06
N LEU A 75 -3.09 13.58 -2.19
CA LEU A 75 -4.33 12.80 -2.22
C LEU A 75 -5.42 13.65 -1.60
N SER A 76 -6.50 13.90 -2.34
CA SER A 76 -7.67 14.56 -1.78
C SER A 76 -8.46 13.58 -0.90
N SER A 77 -9.23 14.09 0.06
CA SER A 77 -10.15 13.26 0.86
C SER A 77 -11.07 12.44 -0.04
N LYS A 78 -11.50 13.01 -1.17
CA LYS A 78 -12.35 12.29 -2.13
C LYS A 78 -11.62 11.17 -2.88
N ASP A 79 -10.35 11.37 -3.25
CA ASP A 79 -9.53 10.29 -3.84
C ASP A 79 -9.36 9.14 -2.83
N MET A 80 -9.19 9.48 -1.57
CA MET A 80 -9.07 8.50 -0.48
C MET A 80 -10.37 7.70 -0.30
N GLU A 81 -11.52 8.36 -0.20
CA GLU A 81 -12.83 7.70 -0.13
C GLU A 81 -13.03 6.72 -1.31
N ASN A 82 -12.76 7.18 -2.54
CA ASN A 82 -12.93 6.36 -3.74
C ASN A 82 -11.99 5.14 -3.76
N LEU A 83 -10.72 5.31 -3.37
CA LEU A 83 -9.75 4.20 -3.28
C LEU A 83 -10.17 3.19 -2.22
N TYR A 84 -10.67 3.69 -1.10
CA TYR A 84 -11.13 2.85 0.00
C TYR A 84 -12.38 2.04 -0.37
N GLU A 85 -13.35 2.68 -1.03
CA GLU A 85 -14.53 1.99 -1.56
C GLU A 85 -14.14 0.82 -2.49
N ILE A 86 -13.21 1.06 -3.41
CA ILE A 86 -12.67 0.02 -4.30
C ILE A 86 -11.97 -1.09 -3.51
N ARG A 87 -11.16 -0.74 -2.52
CA ARG A 87 -10.49 -1.70 -1.64
C ARG A 87 -11.51 -2.61 -0.95
N CYS A 88 -12.51 -2.02 -0.30
CA CYS A 88 -13.57 -2.77 0.38
C CYS A 88 -14.26 -3.77 -0.57
N LEU A 89 -14.68 -3.32 -1.74
CA LEU A 89 -15.35 -4.16 -2.74
C LEU A 89 -14.47 -5.35 -3.18
N LEU A 90 -13.19 -5.09 -3.43
CA LEU A 90 -12.27 -6.11 -3.93
C LEU A 90 -11.86 -7.11 -2.84
N GLU A 91 -11.56 -6.65 -1.63
CA GLU A 91 -11.20 -7.53 -0.51
C GLU A 91 -12.38 -8.40 -0.08
N MET A 92 -13.57 -7.83 0.07
CA MET A 92 -14.79 -8.58 0.40
C MET A 92 -15.14 -9.65 -0.65
N GLN A 93 -14.82 -9.39 -1.91
CA GLN A 93 -14.98 -10.41 -2.97
C GLN A 93 -13.85 -11.45 -2.95
N ALA A 94 -12.61 -11.02 -2.65
CA ALA A 94 -11.43 -11.89 -2.62
C ALA A 94 -11.54 -12.97 -1.54
N ILE A 95 -11.98 -12.61 -0.32
CA ILE A 95 -12.05 -13.53 0.83
C ILE A 95 -12.95 -14.73 0.59
N LYS A 96 -13.93 -14.63 -0.30
CA LYS A 96 -14.85 -15.75 -0.64
C LYS A 96 -14.12 -16.99 -1.16
N THR A 97 -12.92 -16.80 -1.70
CA THR A 97 -12.12 -17.93 -2.22
C THR A 97 -10.76 -18.03 -1.55
N SER A 98 -10.16 -16.93 -1.12
CA SER A 98 -8.85 -16.93 -0.47
C SER A 98 -8.87 -17.60 0.90
N ILE A 99 -9.94 -17.50 1.65
CA ILE A 99 -10.11 -18.12 2.96
C ILE A 99 -9.77 -19.62 2.98
N TYR A 100 -10.01 -20.34 1.88
CA TYR A 100 -9.72 -21.76 1.74
C TYR A 100 -8.33 -22.07 1.18
N ARG A 101 -7.55 -21.05 0.83
CA ARG A 101 -6.28 -21.18 0.12
C ARG A 101 -5.08 -20.65 0.92
N ILE A 102 -5.33 -19.69 1.82
CA ILE A 102 -4.31 -19.20 2.75
C ILE A 102 -3.96 -20.34 3.71
N THR A 103 -2.68 -20.67 3.82
CA THR A 103 -2.19 -21.76 4.67
C THR A 103 -2.13 -21.35 6.14
N ASP A 104 -2.20 -22.32 7.05
CA ASP A 104 -2.05 -22.02 8.48
C ASP A 104 -0.65 -21.48 8.81
N GLN A 105 0.38 -21.88 8.04
CA GLN A 105 1.74 -21.33 8.19
C GLN A 105 1.82 -19.85 7.85
N GLU A 106 1.10 -19.38 6.84
CA GLU A 106 1.02 -17.95 6.48
C GLU A 106 0.28 -17.17 7.57
N ILE A 107 -0.82 -17.74 8.09
CA ILE A 107 -1.55 -17.16 9.21
C ILE A 107 -0.64 -17.05 10.45
N ASP A 108 0.08 -18.12 10.82
CA ASP A 108 1.01 -18.13 11.96
C ASP A 108 2.12 -17.10 11.81
N ASN A 109 2.63 -16.92 10.59
CA ASN A 109 3.66 -15.92 10.32
C ASN A 109 3.14 -14.51 10.51
N MET A 110 1.95 -14.23 9.98
CA MET A 110 1.32 -12.91 10.07
C MET A 110 0.93 -12.61 11.52
N GLU A 111 0.34 -13.57 12.21
CA GLU A 111 -0.05 -13.46 13.62
C GLU A 111 1.14 -13.12 14.53
N ARG A 112 2.29 -13.78 14.35
CA ARG A 112 3.52 -13.46 15.11
C ARG A 112 4.00 -12.03 14.86
N ARG A 113 3.92 -11.54 13.62
CA ARG A 113 4.34 -10.18 13.27
C ARG A 113 3.41 -9.15 13.94
N PHE A 114 2.09 -9.33 13.87
CA PHE A 114 1.14 -8.44 14.53
C PHE A 114 1.24 -8.51 16.06
N GLN A 115 1.44 -9.71 16.63
CA GLN A 115 1.61 -9.86 18.07
C GLN A 115 2.84 -9.12 18.58
N ALA A 116 3.95 -9.15 17.84
CA ALA A 116 5.16 -8.40 18.21
C ALA A 116 4.90 -6.88 18.27
N VAL A 117 4.12 -6.34 17.30
CA VAL A 117 3.72 -4.92 17.31
C VAL A 117 2.76 -4.64 18.48
N TYR A 118 1.80 -5.53 18.73
CA TYR A 118 0.88 -5.40 19.87
C TYR A 118 1.63 -5.32 21.20
N ASP A 119 2.57 -6.25 21.42
CA ASP A 119 3.37 -6.32 22.65
C ASP A 119 4.27 -5.08 22.81
N ALA A 120 4.80 -4.52 21.71
CA ALA A 120 5.54 -3.27 21.74
C ALA A 120 4.63 -2.10 22.17
N CYS A 121 3.42 -2.00 21.62
CA CYS A 121 2.44 -1.00 22.03
C CYS A 121 2.04 -1.14 23.51
N GLU A 122 1.93 -2.38 24.05
CA GLU A 122 1.65 -2.61 25.47
C GLU A 122 2.78 -2.09 26.38
N ARG A 123 4.03 -2.10 25.89
CA ARG A 123 5.19 -1.51 26.60
C ARG A 123 5.29 0.01 26.45
N GLY A 124 4.37 0.64 25.71
CA GLY A 124 4.42 2.08 25.41
C GLY A 124 5.44 2.42 24.29
N GLU A 125 5.91 1.43 23.56
CA GLU A 125 6.75 1.62 22.38
C GLU A 125 5.87 1.91 21.16
N HIS A 126 6.38 2.70 20.22
CA HIS A 126 5.70 2.96 18.96
C HIS A 126 6.48 2.27 17.83
N PRO A 127 5.81 1.55 16.91
CA PRO A 127 6.49 1.00 15.74
C PRO A 127 7.15 2.11 14.93
N GLU A 128 8.27 1.78 14.27
CA GLU A 128 8.93 2.73 13.39
C GLU A 128 7.98 3.17 12.25
N HIS A 129 8.19 4.42 11.80
CA HIS A 129 7.40 5.02 10.74
C HIS A 129 7.42 4.14 9.48
N GLY A 130 6.23 3.72 9.02
CA GLY A 130 6.07 2.84 7.86
C GLY A 130 6.16 1.33 8.14
N GLU A 131 6.65 0.89 9.29
CA GLU A 131 6.71 -0.55 9.64
C GLU A 131 5.31 -1.14 9.80
N PHE A 132 4.45 -0.47 10.57
CA PHE A 132 3.08 -0.90 10.76
C PHE A 132 2.27 -0.85 9.46
N SER A 133 2.38 0.22 8.67
CA SER A 133 1.65 0.33 7.40
C SER A 133 2.07 -0.73 6.38
N THR A 134 3.33 -1.18 6.42
CA THR A 134 3.79 -2.31 5.61
C THR A 134 3.17 -3.62 6.08
N LEU A 135 3.08 -3.84 7.38
CA LEU A 135 2.48 -5.04 7.96
C LEU A 135 0.97 -5.10 7.69
N ASP A 136 0.27 -3.98 7.86
CA ASP A 136 -1.14 -3.82 7.50
C ASP A 136 -1.37 -4.19 6.03
N TRP A 137 -0.58 -3.59 5.14
CA TRP A 137 -0.65 -3.86 3.71
C TRP A 137 -0.40 -5.34 3.37
N ASP A 138 0.59 -5.97 3.99
CA ASP A 138 0.93 -7.38 3.76
C ASP A 138 -0.26 -8.31 4.08
N LEU A 139 -1.02 -8.04 5.15
CA LEU A 139 -2.21 -8.82 5.47
C LEU A 139 -3.29 -8.68 4.40
N HIS A 140 -3.60 -7.46 3.98
CA HIS A 140 -4.63 -7.22 2.97
C HIS A 140 -4.23 -7.77 1.60
N CYS A 141 -2.95 -7.68 1.23
CA CYS A 141 -2.41 -8.37 0.05
C CYS A 141 -2.56 -9.88 0.16
N MET A 142 -2.27 -10.49 1.31
CA MET A 142 -2.44 -11.92 1.52
C MET A 142 -3.89 -12.35 1.27
N LEU A 143 -4.88 -11.58 1.73
CA LEU A 143 -6.30 -11.85 1.46
C LEU A 143 -6.63 -11.81 -0.04
N VAL A 144 -6.02 -10.91 -0.79
CA VAL A 144 -6.27 -10.74 -2.23
C VAL A 144 -5.47 -11.74 -3.07
N ASP A 145 -4.20 -11.97 -2.75
CA ASP A 145 -3.30 -12.78 -3.57
C ASP A 145 -3.68 -14.26 -3.61
N HIS A 146 -4.37 -14.74 -2.59
CA HIS A 146 -4.87 -16.11 -2.54
C HIS A 146 -6.25 -16.28 -3.19
N CYS A 147 -6.91 -15.20 -3.65
CA CYS A 147 -8.18 -15.33 -4.35
C CYS A 147 -8.01 -16.00 -5.74
N THR A 148 -9.08 -16.59 -6.25
CA THR A 148 -9.06 -17.29 -7.55
C THR A 148 -9.27 -16.35 -8.73
N ASN A 149 -9.68 -15.10 -8.50
CA ASN A 149 -9.98 -14.15 -9.57
C ASN A 149 -8.73 -13.33 -9.94
N PRO A 150 -8.10 -13.57 -11.13
CA PRO A 150 -6.89 -12.86 -11.52
C PRO A 150 -7.14 -11.37 -11.80
N TYR A 151 -8.37 -10.99 -12.13
CA TYR A 151 -8.71 -9.57 -12.36
C TYR A 151 -8.73 -8.77 -11.07
N ILE A 152 -9.21 -9.36 -9.95
CA ILE A 152 -9.12 -8.72 -8.63
C ILE A 152 -7.66 -8.46 -8.28
N LYS A 153 -6.78 -9.46 -8.42
CA LYS A 153 -5.34 -9.31 -8.17
C LYS A 153 -4.72 -8.21 -9.03
N SER A 154 -5.04 -8.20 -10.33
CA SER A 154 -4.52 -7.20 -11.26
C SER A 154 -4.97 -5.78 -10.91
N ILE A 155 -6.24 -5.58 -10.54
CA ILE A 155 -6.77 -4.27 -10.15
C ILE A 155 -6.12 -3.80 -8.85
N VAL A 156 -5.99 -4.66 -7.84
CA VAL A 156 -5.31 -4.31 -6.57
C VAL A 156 -3.85 -3.96 -6.84
N ALA A 157 -3.13 -4.78 -7.59
CA ALA A 157 -1.74 -4.53 -7.95
C ALA A 157 -1.54 -3.22 -8.73
N SER A 158 -2.48 -2.83 -9.60
CA SER A 158 -2.41 -1.56 -10.33
C SER A 158 -2.67 -0.33 -9.44
N ASN A 159 -3.35 -0.50 -8.32
CA ASN A 159 -3.65 0.55 -7.34
C ASN A 159 -2.79 0.45 -6.06
N ASP A 160 -1.93 -0.58 -5.97
CA ASP A 160 -1.08 -0.89 -4.82
C ASP A 160 -0.42 0.36 -4.20
N SER A 161 0.23 1.13 -5.01
CA SER A 161 1.01 2.28 -4.54
C SER A 161 0.16 3.45 -4.05
N ASN A 162 -1.01 3.67 -4.65
CA ASN A 162 -1.95 4.67 -4.15
C ASN A 162 -2.59 4.21 -2.84
N LEU A 163 -2.91 2.92 -2.72
CA LEU A 163 -3.43 2.33 -1.48
C LEU A 163 -2.38 2.34 -0.36
N ARG A 164 -1.12 2.00 -0.66
CA ARG A 164 0.00 2.10 0.30
C ARG A 164 0.23 3.53 0.77
N ARG A 165 0.27 4.48 -0.16
CA ARG A 165 0.40 5.91 0.16
C ARG A 165 -0.72 6.38 1.07
N TYR A 166 -1.92 5.93 0.80
CA TYR A 166 -3.09 6.17 1.61
C TYR A 166 -2.96 5.58 3.03
N LEU A 167 -2.58 4.30 3.15
CA LEU A 167 -2.39 3.64 4.44
C LEU A 167 -1.30 4.32 5.28
N ASN A 168 -0.21 4.76 4.65
CA ASN A 168 0.84 5.51 5.34
C ASN A 168 0.29 6.82 5.92
N LEU A 169 -0.49 7.58 5.16
CA LEU A 169 -1.11 8.82 5.64
C LEU A 169 -2.14 8.55 6.75
N SER A 170 -2.89 7.45 6.66
CA SER A 170 -3.88 7.05 7.66
C SER A 170 -3.23 6.55 8.95
N ALA A 171 -2.16 5.79 8.87
CA ALA A 171 -1.42 5.30 10.04
C ALA A 171 -0.84 6.45 10.86
N GLU A 172 -0.40 7.53 10.21
CA GLU A 172 0.04 8.76 10.87
C GLU A 172 -1.11 9.49 11.58
N ALA A 173 -2.29 9.50 10.96
CA ALA A 173 -3.49 10.13 11.55
C ALA A 173 -4.03 9.31 12.74
N LEU A 174 -3.75 8.01 12.74
CA LEU A 174 -4.41 7.04 13.61
C LEU A 174 -3.78 6.94 14.98
N ASN A 175 -3.09 7.68 15.62
CA ASN A 175 -2.67 7.49 17.03
C ASN A 175 -3.20 6.20 17.76
N ASN A 176 -3.70 5.23 16.98
CA ASN A 176 -4.46 4.03 17.34
C ASN A 176 -3.91 2.74 16.72
N VAL A 177 -2.59 2.66 16.51
CA VAL A 177 -1.94 1.45 15.98
C VAL A 177 -2.36 0.20 16.77
N LYS A 178 -2.40 0.29 18.10
CA LYS A 178 -2.79 -0.82 18.97
C LYS A 178 -4.19 -1.37 18.68
N GLU A 179 -5.18 -0.50 18.47
CA GLU A 179 -6.55 -0.94 18.14
C GLU A 179 -6.60 -1.56 16.73
N SER A 180 -5.91 -0.99 15.76
CA SER A 180 -5.79 -1.57 14.42
C SER A 180 -5.16 -2.96 14.47
N VAL A 181 -4.06 -3.13 15.19
CA VAL A 181 -3.40 -4.44 15.40
C VAL A 181 -4.34 -5.45 16.04
N ARG A 182 -5.10 -5.03 17.07
CA ARG A 182 -6.09 -5.91 17.72
C ARG A 182 -7.13 -6.43 16.72
N GLN A 183 -7.61 -5.57 15.84
CA GLN A 183 -8.58 -5.96 14.79
C GLN A 183 -7.95 -6.90 13.75
N HIS A 184 -6.70 -6.68 13.35
CA HIS A 184 -5.99 -7.58 12.45
C HIS A 184 -5.77 -8.97 13.06
N LEU A 185 -5.43 -9.04 14.35
CA LEU A 185 -5.33 -10.32 15.07
C LEU A 185 -6.68 -11.05 15.13
N GLU A 186 -7.79 -10.34 15.29
CA GLU A 186 -9.12 -10.95 15.23
C GLU A 186 -9.47 -11.47 13.83
N ILE A 187 -9.11 -10.73 12.76
CA ILE A 187 -9.25 -11.20 11.37
C ILE A 187 -8.46 -12.50 11.17
N LEU A 188 -7.20 -12.56 11.60
CA LEU A 188 -6.36 -13.76 11.48
C LEU A 188 -6.93 -14.95 12.26
N LYS A 189 -7.41 -14.74 13.47
CA LYS A 189 -8.07 -15.74 14.29
C LYS A 189 -9.32 -16.32 13.62
N VAL A 190 -10.16 -15.46 13.05
CA VAL A 190 -11.37 -15.90 12.33
C VAL A 190 -11.00 -16.58 11.00
N LEU A 191 -10.00 -16.07 10.28
CA LEU A 191 -9.47 -16.69 9.06
C LEU A 191 -9.05 -18.16 9.30
N ARG A 192 -8.45 -18.45 10.45
CA ARG A 192 -8.06 -19.81 10.85
C ARG A 192 -9.26 -20.78 11.00
N THR A 193 -10.43 -20.25 11.35
CA THR A 193 -11.64 -21.09 11.49
C THR A 193 -12.27 -21.46 10.14
N ARG A 194 -11.88 -20.81 9.04
CA ARG A 194 -12.46 -20.97 7.70
C ARG A 194 -13.96 -20.62 7.65
N ASP A 195 -14.45 -19.87 8.62
CA ASP A 195 -15.83 -19.38 8.68
C ASP A 195 -15.95 -18.08 7.84
N LEU A 196 -16.51 -18.20 6.63
CA LEU A 196 -16.60 -17.08 5.70
C LEU A 196 -17.53 -15.98 6.21
N ASP A 197 -18.63 -16.34 6.86
CA ASP A 197 -19.61 -15.36 7.34
C ASP A 197 -18.99 -14.48 8.45
N LYS A 198 -18.31 -15.12 9.41
CA LYS A 198 -17.58 -14.40 10.46
C LYS A 198 -16.42 -13.59 9.90
N LEU A 199 -15.66 -14.13 8.95
CA LEU A 199 -14.57 -13.37 8.32
C LEU A 199 -15.10 -12.13 7.60
N THR A 200 -16.24 -12.27 6.91
CA THR A 200 -16.92 -11.15 6.25
C THR A 200 -17.30 -10.05 7.24
N GLU A 201 -17.86 -10.44 8.41
CA GLU A 201 -18.27 -9.51 9.45
C GLU A 201 -17.06 -8.75 10.07
N VAL A 202 -16.03 -9.48 10.50
CA VAL A 202 -14.86 -8.84 11.15
C VAL A 202 -14.04 -8.01 10.19
N LEU A 203 -13.88 -8.46 8.93
CA LEU A 203 -13.17 -7.69 7.91
C LEU A 203 -13.95 -6.42 7.56
N LYS A 204 -15.27 -6.51 7.38
CA LYS A 204 -16.09 -5.33 7.14
C LYS A 204 -16.00 -4.32 8.28
N THR A 205 -16.10 -4.79 9.52
CA THR A 205 -16.00 -3.94 10.71
C THR A 205 -14.65 -3.22 10.75
N HIS A 206 -13.56 -3.91 10.45
CA HIS A 206 -12.21 -3.34 10.37
C HIS A 206 -12.10 -2.28 9.26
N LEU A 207 -12.60 -2.60 8.08
CA LEU A 207 -12.58 -1.69 6.95
C LEU A 207 -13.43 -0.44 7.22
N ASP A 208 -14.64 -0.57 7.74
CA ASP A 208 -15.53 0.55 8.12
C ASP A 208 -14.88 1.41 9.24
N TRP A 209 -14.20 0.77 10.21
CA TRP A 209 -13.48 1.48 11.26
C TRP A 209 -12.31 2.30 10.67
N SER A 210 -11.53 1.73 9.79
CA SER A 210 -10.42 2.41 9.13
C SER A 210 -10.90 3.60 8.30
N GLU A 211 -12.04 3.48 7.58
CA GLU A 211 -12.64 4.57 6.79
C GLU A 211 -12.99 5.80 7.64
N ASN A 212 -13.47 5.60 8.86
CA ASN A 212 -13.89 6.71 9.72
C ASN A 212 -12.76 7.67 10.09
N PHE A 213 -11.50 7.22 10.06
CA PHE A 213 -10.33 8.07 10.31
C PHE A 213 -9.91 8.90 9.09
N LEU A 214 -10.55 8.69 7.96
CA LEU A 214 -10.22 9.32 6.68
C LEU A 214 -11.08 10.53 6.37
N ARG A 215 -12.16 10.67 7.07
CA ARG A 215 -13.10 11.78 6.93
C ARG A 215 -12.64 13.00 7.75
N ILE A 216 -11.37 13.43 7.53
CA ILE A 216 -10.86 14.69 8.08
C ILE A 216 -11.17 15.85 7.13
#